data_1fe8fd8f3438a9e6be8cd2afde2d51b7
#
_entry.id   1fe8fd8f3438a9e6be8cd2afde2d51b7
#
_cell.length_a   1.000
_cell.length_b   1.000
_cell.length_c   1.000
_cell.angle_alpha   90.00
_cell.angle_beta   90.00
_cell.angle_gamma   90.00
#
_symmetry.space_group_name_H-M   'P 1'
#
loop_
_entity.id
_entity.type
_entity.pdbx_description
1 polymer ?
#
loop_
_entity_poly.entity_id
_entity_poly.type
_entity_poly.pdbx_seq_one_letter_code
_entity_poly.pdbx_strand_id
1 'polypeptide(L)'
;ERNIREVLQIVRLDGQRSKKVAHSSLGMKQRLGLAAALLGYPRLLILDEPTNGLDPAGIQEMRELIQSLPGRFGMTVVVSSHLLSEIDQIADTVGIIREGGLVFQDTLAALHGRSRHHLALRTTNNAVARNLLAQQDVACTEEAGYLILPILSDELAAQLTQFLARQRLGIVRLEERQKSLEDIFLELTGKAASL
;
A
#
# COMPACT_ATOMS: atom_id res chain seq x y z
N GLU A 1 -9.37 22.10 -31.55
CA GLU A 1 -9.94 20.77 -31.85
C GLU A 1 -8.88 19.64 -31.79
N ARG A 2 -7.63 19.86 -32.25
CA ARG A 2 -6.54 18.86 -32.23
C ARG A 2 -6.25 18.39 -30.79
N ASN A 3 -6.05 19.31 -29.86
CA ASN A 3 -5.75 19.01 -28.46
C ASN A 3 -6.91 18.24 -27.80
N ILE A 4 -8.17 18.57 -28.12
CA ILE A 4 -9.33 17.84 -27.57
C ILE A 4 -9.33 16.38 -28.02
N ARG A 5 -9.04 16.10 -29.29
CA ARG A 5 -8.97 14.72 -29.79
C ARG A 5 -7.86 13.94 -29.09
N GLU A 6 -6.70 14.58 -28.95
CA GLU A 6 -5.53 13.97 -28.32
C GLU A 6 -5.81 13.60 -26.85
N VAL A 7 -6.35 14.52 -26.05
CA VAL A 7 -6.66 14.19 -24.65
C VAL A 7 -7.77 13.16 -24.52
N LEU A 8 -8.77 13.14 -25.41
CA LEU A 8 -9.79 12.09 -25.41
C LEU A 8 -9.20 10.70 -25.75
N GLN A 9 -8.20 10.64 -26.63
CA GLN A 9 -7.46 9.40 -26.90
C GLN A 9 -6.66 8.96 -25.69
N ILE A 10 -5.96 9.89 -25.00
CA ILE A 10 -5.19 9.60 -23.78
C ILE A 10 -6.08 8.92 -22.73
N VAL A 11 -7.27 9.48 -22.50
CA VAL A 11 -8.21 8.95 -21.48
C VAL A 11 -9.13 7.84 -22.04
N ARG A 12 -8.90 7.36 -23.25
CA ARG A 12 -9.69 6.28 -23.93
C ARG A 12 -11.19 6.61 -24.07
N LEU A 13 -11.50 7.86 -24.38
CA LEU A 13 -12.88 8.34 -24.62
C LEU A 13 -13.13 8.82 -26.07
N ASP A 14 -12.21 8.66 -26.98
CA ASP A 14 -12.31 9.13 -28.36
C ASP A 14 -13.52 8.52 -29.12
N GLY A 15 -13.85 7.26 -28.87
CA GLY A 15 -15.03 6.59 -29.41
C GLY A 15 -16.37 7.04 -28.80
N GLN A 16 -16.36 7.87 -27.76
CA GLN A 16 -17.57 8.28 -27.02
C GLN A 16 -17.89 9.77 -27.15
N ARG A 17 -17.26 10.48 -28.11
CA ARG A 17 -17.36 11.96 -28.26
C ARG A 17 -18.77 12.50 -28.44
N SER A 18 -19.66 11.75 -29.03
CA SER A 18 -21.06 12.15 -29.26
C SER A 18 -21.99 11.84 -28.10
N LYS A 19 -21.50 11.09 -27.09
CA LYS A 19 -22.31 10.68 -25.95
C LYS A 19 -22.50 11.85 -24.98
N LYS A 20 -23.76 12.11 -24.58
CA LYS A 20 -24.05 13.11 -23.56
C LYS A 20 -23.47 12.70 -22.20
N VAL A 21 -22.87 13.64 -21.49
CA VAL A 21 -22.27 13.41 -20.16
C VAL A 21 -23.27 12.83 -19.16
N ALA A 22 -24.55 13.24 -19.26
CA ALA A 22 -25.63 12.71 -18.42
C ALA A 22 -25.80 11.18 -18.56
N HIS A 23 -25.48 10.60 -19.71
CA HIS A 23 -25.59 9.17 -19.95
C HIS A 23 -24.25 8.41 -19.80
N SER A 24 -23.22 9.09 -19.30
CA SER A 24 -21.90 8.49 -19.07
C SER A 24 -21.85 7.78 -17.72
N SER A 25 -21.13 6.63 -17.66
CA SER A 25 -20.83 5.96 -16.40
C SER A 25 -19.94 6.83 -15.50
N LEU A 26 -19.81 6.47 -14.23
CA LEU A 26 -18.94 7.19 -13.29
C LEU A 26 -17.51 7.22 -13.81
N GLY A 27 -16.94 6.09 -14.22
CA GLY A 27 -15.60 6.01 -14.77
C GLY A 27 -15.40 6.84 -16.03
N MET A 28 -16.41 6.93 -16.91
CA MET A 28 -16.36 7.86 -18.05
C MET A 28 -16.34 9.32 -17.62
N LYS A 29 -17.11 9.68 -16.59
CA LYS A 29 -17.12 11.05 -16.05
C LYS A 29 -15.78 11.42 -15.41
N GLN A 30 -15.18 10.51 -14.64
CA GLN A 30 -13.85 10.72 -14.04
C GLN A 30 -12.77 10.88 -15.13
N ARG A 31 -12.76 10.01 -16.15
CA ARG A 31 -11.84 10.16 -17.29
C ARG A 31 -12.08 11.46 -18.07
N LEU A 32 -13.31 11.90 -18.21
CA LEU A 32 -13.61 13.18 -18.84
C LEU A 32 -13.09 14.36 -18.01
N GLY A 33 -13.21 14.30 -16.68
CA GLY A 33 -12.60 15.27 -15.77
C GLY A 33 -11.08 15.32 -15.91
N LEU A 34 -10.44 14.16 -15.98
CA LEU A 34 -9.00 14.06 -16.23
C LEU A 34 -8.63 14.63 -17.59
N ALA A 35 -9.41 14.34 -18.66
CA ALA A 35 -9.19 14.92 -19.98
C ALA A 35 -9.26 16.46 -19.95
N ALA A 36 -10.23 17.02 -19.23
CA ALA A 36 -10.36 18.47 -19.08
C ALA A 36 -9.13 19.06 -18.37
N ALA A 37 -8.61 18.42 -17.34
CA ALA A 37 -7.41 18.86 -16.63
C ALA A 37 -6.14 18.77 -17.51
N LEU A 38 -6.09 17.81 -18.43
CA LEU A 38 -4.96 17.63 -19.35
C LEU A 38 -4.95 18.58 -20.56
N LEU A 39 -6.05 19.29 -20.85
CA LEU A 39 -6.14 20.15 -22.04
C LEU A 39 -5.06 21.22 -22.18
N GLY A 40 -4.56 21.71 -21.04
CA GLY A 40 -3.50 22.73 -20.98
C GLY A 40 -2.07 22.14 -20.90
N TYR A 41 -1.90 20.83 -20.94
CA TYR A 41 -0.61 20.15 -20.72
C TYR A 41 0.10 20.68 -19.47
N PRO A 42 -0.53 20.55 -18.29
CA PRO A 42 0.01 21.12 -17.06
C PRO A 42 1.35 20.44 -16.67
N ARG A 43 2.24 21.19 -16.06
CA ARG A 43 3.47 20.62 -15.47
C ARG A 43 3.18 19.89 -14.16
N LEU A 44 2.11 20.27 -13.48
CA LEU A 44 1.62 19.66 -12.24
C LEU A 44 0.14 19.35 -12.39
N LEU A 45 -0.23 18.11 -12.17
CA LEU A 45 -1.60 17.62 -12.15
C LEU A 45 -1.93 17.14 -10.75
N ILE A 46 -3.02 17.64 -10.17
CA ILE A 46 -3.50 17.22 -8.84
C ILE A 46 -4.82 16.50 -9.02
N LEU A 47 -4.88 15.27 -8.52
CA LEU A 47 -6.04 14.38 -8.59
C LEU A 47 -6.48 14.03 -7.18
N ASP A 48 -7.70 14.39 -6.84
CA ASP A 48 -8.31 14.10 -5.55
C ASP A 48 -9.22 12.88 -5.69
N GLU A 49 -8.85 11.78 -5.00
CA GLU A 49 -9.56 10.49 -4.99
C GLU A 49 -9.98 9.99 -6.38
N PRO A 50 -9.07 9.91 -7.38
CA PRO A 50 -9.45 9.70 -8.79
C PRO A 50 -10.06 8.32 -9.07
N THR A 51 -9.90 7.36 -8.18
CA THR A 51 -10.39 5.97 -8.28
C THR A 51 -11.68 5.72 -7.48
N ASN A 52 -12.09 6.71 -6.66
CA ASN A 52 -13.22 6.54 -5.76
C ASN A 52 -14.52 6.20 -6.48
N GLY A 53 -15.18 5.12 -6.04
CA GLY A 53 -16.46 4.66 -6.60
C GLY A 53 -16.36 3.93 -7.94
N LEU A 54 -15.16 3.65 -8.44
CA LEU A 54 -14.95 2.79 -9.59
C LEU A 54 -15.04 1.30 -9.21
N ASP A 55 -15.41 0.48 -10.17
CA ASP A 55 -15.26 -0.97 -10.07
C ASP A 55 -13.77 -1.38 -10.20
N PRO A 56 -13.38 -2.61 -9.82
CA PRO A 56 -11.98 -3.05 -9.85
C PRO A 56 -11.30 -2.88 -11.21
N ALA A 57 -12.02 -3.10 -12.31
CA ALA A 57 -11.48 -2.91 -13.65
C ALA A 57 -11.22 -1.43 -13.95
N GLY A 58 -12.15 -0.55 -13.57
CA GLY A 58 -12.01 0.90 -13.70
C GLY A 58 -10.88 1.47 -12.86
N ILE A 59 -10.67 0.95 -11.64
CA ILE A 59 -9.53 1.31 -10.78
C ILE A 59 -8.22 0.97 -11.50
N GLN A 60 -8.09 -0.25 -12.01
CA GLN A 60 -6.88 -0.70 -12.71
C GLN A 60 -6.59 0.18 -13.93
N GLU A 61 -7.60 0.46 -14.75
CA GLU A 61 -7.43 1.29 -15.93
C GLU A 61 -7.06 2.76 -15.61
N MET A 62 -7.65 3.32 -14.53
CA MET A 62 -7.32 4.67 -14.05
C MET A 62 -5.88 4.73 -13.53
N ARG A 63 -5.45 3.71 -12.80
CA ARG A 63 -4.09 3.57 -12.28
C ARG A 63 -3.06 3.54 -13.41
N GLU A 64 -3.25 2.66 -14.41
CA GLU A 64 -2.37 2.57 -15.57
C GLU A 64 -2.27 3.91 -16.32
N LEU A 65 -3.41 4.58 -16.44
CA LEU A 65 -3.46 5.90 -17.06
C LEU A 65 -2.62 6.91 -16.28
N ILE A 66 -2.85 7.05 -14.96
CA ILE A 66 -2.13 7.97 -14.08
C ILE A 66 -0.62 7.69 -14.13
N GLN A 67 -0.19 6.45 -14.00
CA GLN A 67 1.22 6.05 -14.06
C GLN A 67 1.89 6.40 -15.40
N SER A 68 1.12 6.40 -16.50
CA SER A 68 1.66 6.71 -17.83
C SER A 68 1.93 8.21 -18.05
N LEU A 69 1.26 9.09 -17.31
CA LEU A 69 1.28 10.53 -17.55
C LEU A 69 2.67 11.17 -17.36
N PRO A 70 3.42 10.90 -16.27
CA PRO A 70 4.75 11.49 -16.07
C PRO A 70 5.72 11.15 -17.19
N GLY A 71 5.83 9.88 -17.56
CA GLY A 71 6.75 9.41 -18.60
C GLY A 71 6.41 9.90 -20.00
N ARG A 72 5.10 10.07 -20.31
CA ARG A 72 4.63 10.49 -21.65
C ARG A 72 4.65 11.99 -21.85
N PHE A 73 4.41 12.78 -20.80
CA PHE A 73 4.18 14.22 -20.91
C PHE A 73 5.13 15.05 -20.06
N GLY A 74 6.04 14.44 -19.29
CA GLY A 74 7.00 15.14 -18.45
C GLY A 74 6.35 15.94 -17.30
N MET A 75 5.15 15.52 -16.86
CA MET A 75 4.42 16.19 -15.78
C MET A 75 4.63 15.51 -14.44
N THR A 76 4.45 16.25 -13.36
CA THR A 76 4.33 15.70 -12.01
C THR A 76 2.85 15.46 -11.72
N VAL A 77 2.52 14.30 -11.16
CA VAL A 77 1.16 13.98 -10.74
C VAL A 77 1.13 13.81 -9.22
N VAL A 78 0.24 14.53 -8.56
CA VAL A 78 -0.08 14.38 -7.14
C VAL A 78 -1.46 13.73 -7.03
N VAL A 79 -1.53 12.63 -6.30
CA VAL A 79 -2.78 11.86 -6.12
C VAL A 79 -3.09 11.79 -4.64
N SER A 80 -4.31 12.12 -4.24
CA SER A 80 -4.84 11.75 -2.93
C SER A 80 -5.56 10.40 -3.03
N SER A 81 -5.41 9.57 -2.01
CA SER A 81 -6.24 8.37 -1.80
C SER A 81 -6.30 8.03 -0.32
N HIS A 82 -7.42 7.49 0.11
CA HIS A 82 -7.57 6.89 1.44
C HIS A 82 -7.25 5.38 1.42
N LEU A 83 -7.02 4.80 0.25
CA LEU A 83 -6.65 3.40 0.05
C LEU A 83 -5.14 3.26 -0.13
N LEU A 84 -4.46 2.84 0.94
CA LEU A 84 -2.99 2.69 0.93
C LEU A 84 -2.50 1.70 -0.13
N SER A 85 -3.28 0.65 -0.39
CA SER A 85 -2.99 -0.32 -1.45
C SER A 85 -2.98 0.27 -2.87
N GLU A 86 -3.69 1.38 -3.10
CA GLU A 86 -3.63 2.11 -4.37
C GLU A 86 -2.35 2.95 -4.45
N ILE A 87 -2.02 3.66 -3.38
CA ILE A 87 -0.79 4.46 -3.29
C ILE A 87 0.43 3.56 -3.49
N ASP A 88 0.43 2.38 -2.87
CA ASP A 88 1.50 1.38 -3.00
C ASP A 88 1.80 0.99 -4.45
N GLN A 89 0.81 1.05 -5.30
CA GLN A 89 0.95 0.64 -6.69
C GLN A 89 1.30 1.77 -7.66
N ILE A 90 1.09 3.04 -7.29
CA ILE A 90 1.23 4.16 -8.23
C ILE A 90 2.26 5.22 -7.81
N ALA A 91 2.60 5.31 -6.53
CA ALA A 91 3.41 6.41 -6.03
C ALA A 91 4.90 6.09 -6.02
N ASP A 92 5.73 7.08 -6.37
CA ASP A 92 7.17 7.04 -6.16
C ASP A 92 7.52 7.67 -4.80
N THR A 93 6.78 8.71 -4.41
CA THR A 93 6.94 9.47 -3.17
C THR A 93 5.59 9.59 -2.46
N VAL A 94 5.60 9.46 -1.15
CA VAL A 94 4.39 9.46 -0.32
C VAL A 94 4.47 10.56 0.72
N GLY A 95 3.37 11.31 0.88
CA GLY A 95 3.15 12.22 1.99
C GLY A 95 1.98 11.73 2.84
N ILE A 96 2.17 11.65 4.15
CA ILE A 96 1.11 11.30 5.11
C ILE A 96 0.70 12.57 5.85
N ILE A 97 -0.58 12.90 5.76
CA ILE A 97 -1.17 14.08 6.41
C ILE A 97 -2.07 13.62 7.56
N ARG A 98 -1.91 14.25 8.72
CA ARG A 98 -2.76 14.07 9.89
C ARG A 98 -3.13 15.42 10.47
N GLU A 99 -4.42 15.66 10.71
CA GLU A 99 -4.93 16.88 11.37
C GLU A 99 -4.42 18.19 10.70
N GLY A 100 -4.29 18.16 9.36
CA GLY A 100 -3.77 19.27 8.57
C GLY A 100 -2.24 19.43 8.57
N GLY A 101 -1.52 18.58 9.28
CA GLY A 101 -0.05 18.53 9.34
C GLY A 101 0.55 17.41 8.52
N LEU A 102 1.67 17.67 7.82
CA LEU A 102 2.45 16.63 7.16
C LEU A 102 3.29 15.89 8.22
N VAL A 103 2.98 14.62 8.47
CA VAL A 103 3.66 13.79 9.49
C VAL A 103 4.76 12.91 8.92
N PHE A 104 4.72 12.66 7.61
CA PHE A 104 5.75 11.91 6.90
C PHE A 104 5.81 12.36 5.43
N GLN A 105 7.03 12.42 4.87
CA GLN A 105 7.25 12.58 3.44
C GLN A 105 8.58 11.94 3.07
N ASP A 106 8.54 10.94 2.20
CA ASP A 106 9.73 10.26 1.67
C ASP A 106 9.32 9.41 0.45
N THR A 107 10.28 8.71 -0.14
CA THR A 107 10.01 7.71 -1.17
C THR A 107 9.14 6.57 -0.62
N LEU A 108 8.37 5.93 -1.48
CA LEU A 108 7.61 4.73 -1.11
C LEU A 108 8.56 3.61 -0.64
N ALA A 109 9.73 3.48 -1.27
CA ALA A 109 10.77 2.53 -0.85
C ALA A 109 11.27 2.80 0.58
N ALA A 110 11.43 4.07 0.99
CA ALA A 110 11.80 4.42 2.36
C ALA A 110 10.68 4.12 3.36
N LEU A 111 9.41 4.30 2.94
CA LEU A 111 8.25 3.91 3.75
C LEU A 111 8.22 2.38 3.95
N HIS A 112 8.41 1.59 2.89
CA HIS A 112 8.55 0.13 2.98
C HIS A 112 9.74 -0.29 3.83
N GLY A 113 10.85 0.44 3.78
CA GLY A 113 12.03 0.20 4.62
C GLY A 113 11.76 0.34 6.13
N ARG A 114 10.68 1.03 6.52
CA ARG A 114 10.21 1.07 7.92
C ARG A 114 9.46 -0.19 8.33
N SER A 115 8.99 -0.95 7.36
CA SER A 115 8.37 -2.26 7.58
C SER A 115 9.45 -3.26 7.96
N ARG A 116 9.64 -3.47 9.26
CA ARG A 116 10.57 -4.50 9.74
C ARG A 116 9.97 -5.86 9.48
N HIS A 117 10.66 -6.66 8.67
CA HIS A 117 10.38 -8.08 8.56
C HIS A 117 10.57 -8.73 9.92
N HIS A 118 9.68 -9.61 10.29
CA HIS A 118 9.74 -10.36 11.53
C HIS A 118 9.17 -11.77 11.32
N LEU A 119 9.58 -12.69 12.19
CA LEU A 119 8.96 -14.02 12.24
C LEU A 119 7.80 -13.98 13.24
N ALA A 120 6.63 -14.43 12.80
CA ALA A 120 5.46 -14.62 13.64
C ALA A 120 5.33 -16.12 13.98
N LEU A 121 5.54 -16.44 15.25
CA LEU A 121 5.45 -17.79 15.77
C LEU A 121 4.19 -17.95 16.63
N ARG A 122 3.39 -18.98 16.36
CA ARG A 122 2.31 -19.43 17.21
C ARG A 122 2.53 -20.87 17.59
N THR A 123 2.47 -21.14 18.89
CA THR A 123 2.68 -22.48 19.45
C THR A 123 1.43 -22.95 20.21
N THR A 124 1.42 -24.19 20.65
CA THR A 124 0.38 -24.73 21.51
C THR A 124 0.36 -24.06 22.90
N ASN A 125 1.46 -23.41 23.31
CA ASN A 125 1.56 -22.61 24.54
C ASN A 125 2.63 -21.52 24.39
N ASN A 126 2.20 -20.31 24.03
CA ASN A 126 3.09 -19.18 23.79
C ASN A 126 3.85 -18.72 25.05
N ALA A 127 3.26 -18.87 26.25
CA ALA A 127 3.94 -18.49 27.49
C ALA A 127 5.16 -19.37 27.75
N VAL A 128 5.03 -20.68 27.53
CA VAL A 128 6.15 -21.63 27.61
C VAL A 128 7.18 -21.34 26.52
N ALA A 129 6.72 -21.11 25.28
CA ALA A 129 7.59 -20.77 24.18
C ALA A 129 8.45 -19.54 24.48
N ARG A 130 7.85 -18.47 25.01
CA ARG A 130 8.56 -17.24 25.39
C ARG A 130 9.70 -17.50 26.38
N ASN A 131 9.45 -18.31 27.40
CA ASN A 131 10.47 -18.65 28.40
C ASN A 131 11.62 -19.46 27.76
N LEU A 132 11.30 -20.40 26.87
CA LEU A 132 12.30 -21.18 26.15
C LEU A 132 13.13 -20.32 25.20
N LEU A 133 12.50 -19.38 24.48
CA LEU A 133 13.18 -18.43 23.60
C LEU A 133 14.13 -17.52 24.39
N ALA A 134 13.69 -17.02 25.54
CA ALA A 134 14.54 -16.22 26.42
C ALA A 134 15.79 -16.98 26.92
N GLN A 135 15.71 -18.31 27.15
CA GLN A 135 16.86 -19.14 27.48
C GLN A 135 17.87 -19.29 26.32
N GLN A 136 17.44 -19.02 25.10
CA GLN A 136 18.27 -19.04 23.90
C GLN A 136 18.68 -17.64 23.46
N ASP A 137 18.53 -16.63 24.30
CA ASP A 137 18.78 -15.22 23.99
C ASP A 137 17.99 -14.68 22.78
N VAL A 138 16.86 -15.33 22.44
CA VAL A 138 15.96 -14.86 21.39
C VAL A 138 14.91 -13.93 21.99
N ALA A 139 15.06 -12.64 21.74
CA ALA A 139 14.07 -11.65 22.14
C ALA A 139 12.77 -11.82 21.36
N CYS A 140 11.64 -11.78 22.04
CA CYS A 140 10.33 -11.80 21.41
C CYS A 140 9.33 -10.90 22.14
N THR A 141 8.38 -10.36 21.39
CA THR A 141 7.18 -9.68 21.91
C THR A 141 5.95 -10.51 21.57
N GLU A 142 4.82 -10.25 22.22
CA GLU A 142 3.56 -10.93 21.88
C GLU A 142 2.57 -9.93 21.31
N GLU A 143 2.01 -10.26 20.15
CA GLU A 143 1.05 -9.43 19.44
C GLU A 143 0.02 -10.32 18.77
N ALA A 144 -1.27 -10.01 18.95
CA ALA A 144 -2.40 -10.74 18.35
C ALA A 144 -2.31 -12.28 18.49
N GLY A 145 -1.78 -12.79 19.62
CA GLY A 145 -1.64 -14.23 19.86
C GLY A 145 -0.46 -14.90 19.15
N TYR A 146 0.48 -14.11 18.62
CA TYR A 146 1.75 -14.56 18.04
C TYR A 146 2.92 -14.03 18.87
N LEU A 147 3.98 -14.80 18.95
CA LEU A 147 5.28 -14.33 19.36
C LEU A 147 5.99 -13.74 18.14
N ILE A 148 6.37 -12.48 18.26
CA ILE A 148 7.07 -11.73 17.21
C ILE A 148 8.56 -11.79 17.50
N LEU A 149 9.31 -12.40 16.59
CA LEU A 149 10.75 -12.59 16.68
C LEU A 149 11.47 -11.77 15.58
N PRO A 150 12.73 -11.42 15.78
CA PRO A 150 13.54 -10.90 14.69
C PRO A 150 13.61 -11.92 13.54
N ILE A 151 13.89 -11.45 12.33
CA ILE A 151 14.16 -12.32 11.18
C ILE A 151 15.36 -13.22 11.52
N LEU A 152 15.22 -14.49 11.22
CA LEU A 152 16.25 -15.51 11.34
C LEU A 152 16.57 -16.07 9.95
N SER A 153 17.80 -16.59 9.76
CA SER A 153 18.08 -17.40 8.58
C SER A 153 17.30 -18.71 8.61
N ASP A 154 17.13 -19.35 7.46
CA ASP A 154 16.42 -20.63 7.34
C ASP A 154 17.01 -21.69 8.29
N GLU A 155 18.35 -21.73 8.43
CA GLU A 155 19.03 -22.65 9.32
C GLU A 155 18.68 -22.38 10.79
N LEU A 156 18.70 -21.11 11.21
CA LEU A 156 18.35 -20.71 12.58
C LEU A 156 16.87 -20.95 12.86
N ALA A 157 15.99 -20.68 11.91
CA ALA A 157 14.56 -20.96 12.03
C ALA A 157 14.31 -22.47 12.16
N ALA A 158 15.02 -23.31 11.39
CA ALA A 158 14.95 -24.76 11.49
C ALA A 158 15.48 -25.27 12.84
N GLN A 159 16.61 -24.75 13.34
CA GLN A 159 17.15 -25.09 14.65
C GLN A 159 16.19 -24.71 15.77
N LEU A 160 15.59 -23.51 15.70
CA LEU A 160 14.60 -23.03 16.65
C LEU A 160 13.37 -23.94 16.70
N THR A 161 12.84 -24.32 15.54
CA THR A 161 11.67 -25.21 15.46
C THR A 161 11.98 -26.60 16.04
N GLN A 162 13.16 -27.16 15.75
CA GLN A 162 13.62 -28.43 16.32
C GLN A 162 13.79 -28.34 17.84
N PHE A 163 14.36 -27.24 18.33
CA PHE A 163 14.53 -27.01 19.77
C PHE A 163 13.17 -27.02 20.49
N LEU A 164 12.21 -26.24 20.00
CA LEU A 164 10.87 -26.15 20.59
C LEU A 164 10.15 -27.52 20.53
N ALA A 165 10.27 -28.26 19.42
CA ALA A 165 9.69 -29.58 19.27
C ALA A 165 10.29 -30.60 20.28
N ARG A 166 11.60 -30.55 20.53
CA ARG A 166 12.26 -31.39 21.55
C ARG A 166 11.74 -31.12 22.96
N GLN A 167 11.29 -29.88 23.24
CA GLN A 167 10.64 -29.51 24.50
C GLN A 167 9.15 -29.89 24.52
N ARG A 168 8.68 -30.71 23.56
CA ARG A 168 7.29 -31.15 23.39
C ARG A 168 6.31 -30.00 23.18
N LEU A 169 6.79 -28.89 22.65
CA LEU A 169 5.95 -27.75 22.30
C LEU A 169 5.55 -27.84 20.82
N GLY A 170 4.28 -27.90 20.55
CA GLY A 170 3.76 -27.94 19.19
C GLY A 170 3.84 -26.57 18.52
N ILE A 171 4.41 -26.52 17.32
CA ILE A 171 4.41 -25.32 16.48
C ILE A 171 3.14 -25.36 15.63
N VAL A 172 2.28 -24.37 15.82
CA VAL A 172 1.01 -24.23 15.08
C VAL A 172 1.22 -23.45 13.80
N ARG A 173 2.08 -22.41 13.85
CA ARG A 173 2.42 -21.59 12.70
C ARG A 173 3.77 -20.91 12.93
N LEU A 174 4.58 -20.85 11.88
CA LEU A 174 5.77 -20.02 11.77
C LEU A 174 5.76 -19.43 10.38
N GLU A 175 5.72 -18.11 10.31
CA GLU A 175 5.66 -17.39 9.03
C GLU A 175 6.43 -16.08 9.12
N GLU A 176 7.06 -15.71 8.02
CA GLU A 176 7.61 -14.37 7.88
C GLU A 176 6.46 -13.39 7.63
N ARG A 177 6.45 -12.32 8.38
CA ARG A 177 5.50 -11.22 8.23
C ARG A 177 6.25 -9.91 8.03
N GLN A 178 5.63 -9.08 7.26
CA GLN A 178 6.03 -7.69 7.06
C GLN A 178 4.88 -6.80 7.53
N LYS A 179 5.19 -5.70 8.20
CA LYS A 179 4.16 -4.72 8.52
C LYS A 179 3.56 -4.20 7.23
N SER A 180 2.24 -4.20 7.15
CA SER A 180 1.53 -3.59 6.03
C SER A 180 1.73 -2.07 6.01
N LEU A 181 1.45 -1.42 4.88
CA LEU A 181 1.45 0.04 4.83
C LEU A 181 0.39 0.63 5.77
N GLU A 182 -0.72 -0.09 5.99
CA GLU A 182 -1.75 0.26 6.95
C GLU A 182 -1.21 0.31 8.38
N ASP A 183 -0.42 -0.69 8.78
CA ASP A 183 0.19 -0.72 10.12
C ASP A 183 1.17 0.44 10.30
N ILE A 184 2.01 0.71 9.29
CA ILE A 184 2.95 1.83 9.31
C ILE A 184 2.19 3.16 9.38
N PHE A 185 1.12 3.30 8.60
CA PHE A 185 0.27 4.48 8.63
C PHE A 185 -0.36 4.71 10.01
N LEU A 186 -0.89 3.65 10.63
CA LEU A 186 -1.47 3.72 11.97
C LEU A 186 -0.43 4.10 13.02
N GLU A 187 0.80 3.58 12.94
CA GLU A 187 1.90 3.97 13.82
C GLU A 187 2.26 5.46 13.66
N LEU A 188 2.42 5.93 12.41
CA LEU A 188 2.77 7.31 12.11
C LEU A 188 1.67 8.30 12.51
N THR A 189 0.42 7.85 12.44
CA THR A 189 -0.74 8.68 12.81
C THR A 189 -1.16 8.53 14.27
N GLY A 190 -0.43 7.75 15.09
CA GLY A 190 -0.70 7.59 16.53
C GLY A 190 -2.01 6.85 16.84
N LYS A 191 -2.55 6.10 15.88
CA LYS A 191 -3.69 5.20 16.06
C LYS A 191 -3.25 3.75 16.27
N ALA A 192 -1.95 3.51 16.50
CA ALA A 192 -1.44 2.18 16.78
C ALA A 192 -2.04 1.66 18.08
N ALA A 193 -2.85 0.61 17.90
CA ALA A 193 -3.30 -0.34 18.90
C ALA A 193 -3.90 0.21 20.20
N SER A 194 -5.18 0.57 20.14
CA SER A 194 -6.13 0.25 21.22
C SER A 194 -6.95 -0.95 20.74
N LEU A 195 -6.40 -2.14 20.86
CA LEU A 195 -7.15 -3.41 20.85
C LEU A 195 -6.50 -4.36 21.85
#